data_d10e8f1d1598c1af29b89a2901336db0
#
_entry.id   d10e8f1d1598c1af29b89a2901336db0
#
_cell.length_a   1.000
_cell.length_b   1.000
_cell.length_c   1.000
_cell.angle_alpha   90.00
_cell.angle_beta   90.00
_cell.angle_gamma   90.00
#
_symmetry.space_group_name_H-M   'P 1'
#
loop_
_entity.id
_entity.type
_entity.pdbx_description
1 polymer ?
#
loop_
_entity_poly.entity_id
_entity_poly.type
_entity_poly.pdbx_seq_one_letter_code
_entity_poly.pdbx_strand_id
1 'polypeptide(L)'
;MQPSIPGTRGSKNSVAQRALTTGSSSSGEGLMRSTLEPSAPSCCESASLREVTSAAGPIAPARSEPPSRLCENGPVEASNFALTDVQRQFRDTLRQYAEERIAPQAAEVDRTAEFPWKSFKACVELELPALGIPEAYGGAGADMVTQAIMAEELARVCASTSLTMLISKLGMLPVMNWGSDELRRHYLPKVAAGEMQASYCLSEADAGSDVAAMKSRAVRDGDDYILTGSKYWITNAGISDVYVVFAKTDPVAGGRGITCFLVERDWGITVAKHEDKMGLRGSPTGEVTLNEVRVPASHRIGAEGQGFTIAMHTLDRSRPTIGAQAVGIAQGAIDYSASYMKQRHAFGGPIADLQGLRFMLADMAMRTEAARALVYRACAMVDDDPSDELTLFGAMAKAFASDTAMSVTVDAVQLLGGYGYTRDFPVERFLRDAKVTQIYEGTNQVQKVVIAREILKHA
;
A
#
# COMPACT_ATOMS: atom_id res chain seq x y z
N MET A 1 -36.60 17.74 -39.42
CA MET A 1 -36.48 16.97 -40.69
C MET A 1 -35.67 15.73 -40.39
N GLN A 2 -36.35 14.62 -40.17
CA GLN A 2 -35.79 13.27 -40.29
C GLN A 2 -35.85 12.81 -41.74
N PRO A 3 -35.08 11.79 -42.15
CA PRO A 3 -35.71 10.52 -42.50
C PRO A 3 -34.96 9.32 -41.90
N SER A 4 -35.59 8.42 -41.17
CA SER A 4 -36.35 7.18 -41.55
C SER A 4 -35.52 6.09 -42.22
N ILE A 5 -35.51 4.97 -41.51
CA ILE A 5 -34.98 3.62 -41.72
C ILE A 5 -35.65 2.91 -42.94
N PRO A 6 -35.04 1.83 -43.53
CA PRO A 6 -35.71 0.57 -43.41
C PRO A 6 -34.81 -0.63 -43.05
N GLY A 7 -35.41 -1.62 -42.37
CA GLY A 7 -34.88 -2.93 -42.06
C GLY A 7 -35.28 -4.00 -43.08
N THR A 8 -34.60 -5.16 -42.95
CA THR A 8 -35.08 -6.52 -43.30
C THR A 8 -34.30 -7.52 -42.47
N ARG A 9 -34.91 -8.32 -41.60
CA ARG A 9 -35.34 -9.75 -41.67
C ARG A 9 -34.32 -10.61 -42.44
N GLY A 10 -33.68 -11.62 -41.90
CA GLY A 10 -33.99 -12.70 -41.02
C GLY A 10 -33.43 -13.98 -41.63
N SER A 11 -32.85 -14.87 -40.88
CA SER A 11 -33.17 -16.31 -40.97
C SER A 11 -32.31 -17.12 -39.98
N LYS A 12 -33.00 -18.01 -39.33
CA LYS A 12 -32.54 -19.10 -38.47
C LYS A 12 -31.78 -20.14 -39.32
N ASN A 13 -30.77 -20.80 -38.71
CA ASN A 13 -30.73 -22.25 -38.82
C ASN A 13 -29.83 -22.83 -37.70
N SER A 14 -30.47 -23.71 -37.01
CA SER A 14 -29.99 -24.73 -36.06
C SER A 14 -29.42 -25.93 -36.79
N VAL A 15 -28.51 -26.66 -36.20
CA VAL A 15 -28.31 -28.15 -36.25
C VAL A 15 -27.18 -28.42 -35.24
N ALA A 16 -27.42 -28.91 -34.10
CA ALA A 16 -27.74 -30.27 -33.64
C ALA A 16 -26.51 -31.18 -33.49
N GLN A 17 -26.26 -31.46 -32.24
CA GLN A 17 -25.82 -32.71 -31.56
C GLN A 17 -25.39 -33.87 -32.49
N ARG A 18 -24.26 -34.50 -32.07
CA ARG A 18 -24.18 -35.97 -31.91
C ARG A 18 -23.08 -36.37 -30.90
N ALA A 19 -23.52 -37.04 -29.90
CA ALA A 19 -22.78 -37.93 -28.99
C ALA A 19 -22.53 -39.29 -29.66
N LEU A 20 -21.55 -40.00 -29.13
CA LEU A 20 -21.45 -41.50 -29.01
C LEU A 20 -20.06 -41.79 -28.43
N THR A 21 -19.91 -42.16 -27.21
CA THR A 21 -20.06 -43.43 -26.42
C THR A 21 -19.17 -44.55 -26.86
N THR A 22 -18.63 -45.14 -25.81
CA THR A 22 -18.06 -46.50 -25.59
C THR A 22 -16.57 -46.64 -25.85
N GLY A 23 -15.81 -47.31 -24.99
CA GLY A 23 -16.03 -48.15 -23.85
C GLY A 23 -14.71 -48.61 -23.27
N SER A 24 -14.76 -48.86 -22.05
CA SER A 24 -14.40 -49.96 -21.16
C SER A 24 -13.02 -50.63 -21.21
N SER A 25 -12.47 -50.70 -20.02
CA SER A 25 -11.92 -51.82 -19.24
C SER A 25 -10.43 -52.11 -19.47
N SER A 26 -9.58 -52.36 -18.53
CA SER A 26 -9.61 -53.04 -17.24
C SER A 26 -8.19 -53.15 -16.68
N SER A 27 -8.09 -53.11 -15.36
CA SER A 27 -7.25 -53.90 -14.47
C SER A 27 -5.73 -53.87 -14.58
N GLY A 28 -5.09 -53.68 -13.43
CA GLY A 28 -3.78 -54.26 -13.12
C GLY A 28 -3.06 -53.61 -11.94
N GLU A 29 -3.14 -54.24 -10.83
CA GLU A 29 -2.45 -54.11 -9.55
C GLU A 29 -0.94 -53.91 -9.64
N GLY A 30 -0.36 -53.28 -8.61
CA GLY A 30 1.07 -53.45 -8.30
C GLY A 30 1.58 -52.45 -7.24
N LEU A 31 1.42 -52.82 -5.96
CA LEU A 31 2.14 -52.26 -4.81
C LEU A 31 3.66 -52.24 -5.07
N MET A 32 4.32 -51.16 -4.63
CA MET A 32 5.50 -51.27 -3.75
C MET A 32 5.80 -49.91 -3.07
N ARG A 33 5.66 -49.92 -1.75
CA ARG A 33 6.26 -48.91 -0.85
C ARG A 33 7.76 -49.21 -0.75
N SER A 34 8.61 -48.19 -0.81
CA SER A 34 9.91 -48.22 -0.18
C SER A 34 10.17 -46.89 0.52
N THR A 35 10.19 -46.98 1.82
CA THR A 35 10.71 -46.02 2.79
C THR A 35 12.22 -45.87 2.63
N LEU A 36 12.72 -44.66 2.52
CA LEU A 36 14.12 -44.36 2.80
C LEU A 36 14.19 -43.03 3.53
N GLU A 37 14.57 -43.08 4.78
CA GLU A 37 15.00 -41.96 5.63
C GLU A 37 16.33 -41.40 5.13
N PRO A 38 16.59 -40.09 5.34
CA PRO A 38 17.88 -39.47 5.02
C PRO A 38 18.79 -39.51 6.26
N SER A 39 19.93 -40.16 6.12
CA SER A 39 21.07 -40.04 7.02
C SER A 39 21.90 -38.81 6.62
N ALA A 40 22.20 -37.98 7.61
CA ALA A 40 23.20 -36.90 7.53
C ALA A 40 24.63 -37.46 7.46
N PRO A 41 25.55 -36.70 6.87
CA PRO A 41 26.92 -36.74 7.35
C PRO A 41 27.39 -35.33 7.81
N SER A 42 27.91 -35.31 9.03
CA SER A 42 28.84 -34.34 9.55
C SER A 42 30.20 -34.47 8.84
N CYS A 43 30.84 -33.38 8.51
CA CYS A 43 32.26 -33.17 8.82
C CYS A 43 32.70 -31.76 8.41
N CYS A 44 33.23 -31.04 9.40
CA CYS A 44 34.11 -29.89 9.24
C CYS A 44 35.38 -30.29 8.52
N GLU A 45 35.85 -29.45 7.61
CA GLU A 45 37.27 -29.25 7.42
C GLU A 45 37.56 -27.83 6.93
N SER A 46 38.36 -27.17 7.75
CA SER A 46 38.95 -25.85 7.59
C SER A 46 40.02 -25.87 6.48
N ALA A 47 39.92 -24.99 5.52
CA ALA A 47 41.04 -24.65 4.63
C ALA A 47 41.38 -23.16 4.76
N SER A 48 42.58 -22.93 5.20
CA SER A 48 43.25 -21.67 5.48
C SER A 48 43.52 -20.87 4.21
N LEU A 49 43.17 -19.60 4.24
CA LEU A 49 43.71 -18.56 3.35
C LEU A 49 45.14 -18.22 3.78
N ARG A 50 46.12 -18.63 3.04
CA ARG A 50 47.45 -18.01 3.01
C ARG A 50 48.01 -18.03 1.58
N GLU A 51 48.66 -16.91 1.28
CA GLU A 51 49.60 -16.67 0.17
C GLU A 51 49.01 -16.13 -1.15
N VAL A 52 48.92 -14.80 -1.22
CA VAL A 52 49.55 -14.02 -2.30
C VAL A 52 49.98 -12.67 -1.69
N THR A 53 51.22 -12.59 -1.21
CA THR A 53 51.94 -11.33 -1.01
C THR A 53 53.32 -11.47 -1.64
N SER A 54 53.62 -10.68 -2.65
CA SER A 54 55.00 -10.20 -2.94
C SER A 54 54.95 -9.29 -4.16
N ALA A 55 55.15 -8.02 -3.95
CA ALA A 55 56.07 -7.11 -4.66
C ALA A 55 55.56 -5.65 -4.58
N ALA A 56 56.04 -4.92 -3.60
CA ALA A 56 56.25 -3.47 -3.67
C ALA A 56 57.25 -3.06 -2.59
N GLY A 57 58.35 -2.47 -2.98
CA GLY A 57 59.44 -2.03 -2.11
C GLY A 57 59.12 -0.79 -1.25
N PRO A 58 60.01 -0.40 -0.34
CA PRO A 58 59.70 0.52 0.75
C PRO A 58 59.75 1.99 0.30
N ILE A 59 58.70 2.74 0.54
CA ILE A 59 58.67 4.21 0.49
C ILE A 59 58.90 4.72 1.93
N ALA A 60 59.96 5.55 2.09
CA ALA A 60 60.35 6.16 3.36
C ALA A 60 59.27 7.14 3.88
N PRO A 61 59.13 7.31 5.25
CA PRO A 61 58.09 8.15 5.79
C PRO A 61 58.48 9.64 5.81
N ALA A 62 57.62 10.45 5.19
CA ALA A 62 57.65 11.90 5.41
C ALA A 62 57.00 12.19 6.78
N ARG A 63 57.76 12.87 7.65
CA ARG A 63 57.24 13.43 8.90
C ARG A 63 56.37 14.62 8.57
N SER A 64 55.09 14.55 8.97
CA SER A 64 54.19 15.71 9.11
C SER A 64 53.56 15.66 10.50
N GLU A 65 53.71 16.76 11.22
CA GLU A 65 53.11 17.01 12.52
C GLU A 65 51.59 16.88 12.44
N PRO A 66 50.92 16.39 13.53
CA PRO A 66 49.46 16.30 13.53
C PRO A 66 48.85 17.69 13.69
N PRO A 67 47.80 18.05 12.95
CA PRO A 67 46.99 19.22 13.25
C PRO A 67 46.18 18.92 14.52
N SER A 68 46.53 19.67 15.57
CA SER A 68 45.77 19.77 16.81
C SER A 68 44.41 20.43 16.54
N ARG A 69 43.35 19.83 17.08
CA ARG A 69 41.97 20.31 17.18
C ARG A 69 41.08 20.04 15.99
N LEU A 70 40.57 18.81 15.93
CA LEU A 70 39.25 18.48 15.32
C LEU A 70 38.82 17.11 15.90
N CYS A 71 38.39 17.01 17.13
CA CYS A 71 37.64 15.89 17.70
C CYS A 71 37.17 16.27 19.10
N GLU A 72 36.29 17.28 19.19
CA GLU A 72 35.33 17.45 20.26
C GLU A 72 33.93 17.48 19.64
N ASN A 73 33.65 16.54 18.75
CA ASN A 73 32.30 16.14 18.52
C ASN A 73 32.12 14.85 19.30
N GLY A 74 31.19 14.84 20.24
CA GLY A 74 30.73 13.62 20.90
C GLY A 74 30.38 12.55 19.84
N PRO A 75 30.19 11.28 20.25
CA PRO A 75 29.90 10.23 19.30
C PRO A 75 28.80 10.75 18.36
N VAL A 76 29.11 10.80 17.07
CA VAL A 76 28.09 10.99 16.03
C VAL A 76 27.07 9.93 16.35
N GLU A 77 25.90 10.32 16.87
CA GLU A 77 24.78 9.41 17.00
C GLU A 77 24.64 8.81 15.62
N ALA A 78 24.93 7.51 15.52
CA ALA A 78 24.76 6.78 14.28
C ALA A 78 23.32 7.03 13.89
N SER A 79 23.11 7.77 12.82
CA SER A 79 21.78 8.08 12.30
C SER A 79 21.04 6.74 12.23
N ASN A 80 20.01 6.58 13.08
CA ASN A 80 19.35 5.32 13.32
C ASN A 80 18.51 4.91 12.11
N PHE A 81 19.18 4.48 11.03
CA PHE A 81 18.51 3.81 9.90
C PHE A 81 18.15 2.35 10.22
N ALA A 82 18.60 1.82 11.36
CA ALA A 82 18.32 0.48 11.80
C ALA A 82 17.01 0.43 12.60
N LEU A 83 16.18 -0.54 12.30
CA LEU A 83 15.02 -0.85 13.13
C LEU A 83 15.46 -1.15 14.56
N THR A 84 14.67 -0.76 15.54
CA THR A 84 14.82 -1.18 16.93
C THR A 84 14.63 -2.70 17.06
N ASP A 85 15.04 -3.29 18.18
CA ASP A 85 14.83 -4.72 18.43
C ASP A 85 13.34 -5.07 18.43
N VAL A 86 12.49 -4.22 18.98
CA VAL A 86 11.03 -4.39 19.01
C VAL A 86 10.45 -4.36 17.60
N GLN A 87 10.86 -3.39 16.79
CA GLN A 87 10.41 -3.29 15.38
C GLN A 87 10.89 -4.49 14.55
N ARG A 88 12.11 -4.99 14.78
CA ARG A 88 12.59 -6.21 14.11
C ARG A 88 11.75 -7.43 14.51
N GLN A 89 11.50 -7.60 15.80
CA GLN A 89 10.68 -8.70 16.31
C GLN A 89 9.24 -8.62 15.76
N PHE A 90 8.64 -7.43 15.75
CA PHE A 90 7.32 -7.20 15.17
C PHE A 90 7.29 -7.55 13.69
N ARG A 91 8.27 -7.08 12.91
CA ARG A 91 8.40 -7.40 11.48
C ARG A 91 8.47 -8.91 11.25
N ASP A 92 9.34 -9.61 11.96
CA ASP A 92 9.59 -11.03 11.76
C ASP A 92 8.36 -11.86 12.15
N THR A 93 7.68 -11.50 13.24
CA THR A 93 6.42 -12.11 13.68
C THR A 93 5.31 -11.87 12.66
N LEU A 94 5.14 -10.63 12.21
CA LEU A 94 4.10 -10.29 11.24
C LEU A 94 4.36 -10.93 9.88
N ARG A 95 5.63 -11.02 9.45
CA ARG A 95 6.02 -11.70 8.21
C ARG A 95 5.58 -13.14 8.22
N GLN A 96 5.92 -13.89 9.27
CA GLN A 96 5.49 -15.28 9.42
C GLN A 96 3.97 -15.40 9.41
N TYR A 97 3.30 -14.59 10.20
CA TYR A 97 1.84 -14.59 10.27
C TYR A 97 1.18 -14.26 8.92
N ALA A 98 1.71 -13.28 8.20
CA ALA A 98 1.20 -12.91 6.88
C ALA A 98 1.38 -14.05 5.86
N GLU A 99 2.50 -14.77 5.89
CA GLU A 99 2.73 -15.95 5.05
C GLU A 99 1.75 -17.10 5.36
N GLU A 100 1.49 -17.35 6.64
CA GLU A 100 0.61 -18.44 7.07
C GLU A 100 -0.88 -18.13 6.89
N ARG A 101 -1.32 -16.90 7.16
CA ARG A 101 -2.74 -16.56 7.29
C ARG A 101 -3.27 -15.66 6.16
N ILE A 102 -2.44 -14.86 5.52
CA ILE A 102 -2.85 -13.89 4.49
C ILE A 102 -2.48 -14.36 3.08
N ALA A 103 -1.25 -14.80 2.86
CA ALA A 103 -0.77 -15.23 1.54
C ALA A 103 -1.67 -16.29 0.87
N PRO A 104 -2.20 -17.32 1.58
CA PRO A 104 -3.08 -18.32 0.97
C PRO A 104 -4.40 -17.76 0.44
N GLN A 105 -4.81 -16.57 0.90
CA GLN A 105 -6.06 -15.92 0.47
C GLN A 105 -5.86 -15.02 -0.77
N ALA A 106 -4.63 -14.57 -1.03
CA ALA A 106 -4.36 -13.44 -1.92
C ALA A 106 -4.83 -13.67 -3.37
N ALA A 107 -4.68 -14.88 -3.90
CA ALA A 107 -5.14 -15.22 -5.25
C ALA A 107 -6.68 -15.20 -5.35
N GLU A 108 -7.37 -15.72 -4.34
CA GLU A 108 -8.83 -15.72 -4.29
C GLU A 108 -9.38 -14.31 -4.13
N VAL A 109 -8.80 -13.49 -3.27
CA VAL A 109 -9.15 -12.07 -3.08
C VAL A 109 -9.04 -11.29 -4.40
N ASP A 110 -7.97 -11.50 -5.18
CA ASP A 110 -7.82 -10.88 -6.49
C ASP A 110 -8.86 -11.41 -7.49
N ARG A 111 -9.13 -12.70 -7.50
CA ARG A 111 -10.06 -13.34 -8.41
C ARG A 111 -11.51 -12.89 -8.19
N THR A 112 -11.97 -12.87 -6.93
CA THR A 112 -13.37 -12.53 -6.58
C THR A 112 -13.61 -11.03 -6.57
N ALA A 113 -12.58 -10.21 -6.36
CA ALA A 113 -12.69 -8.77 -6.16
C ALA A 113 -13.60 -8.38 -4.96
N GLU A 114 -13.75 -9.26 -4.00
CA GLU A 114 -14.52 -9.05 -2.78
C GLU A 114 -13.61 -8.56 -1.65
N PHE A 115 -14.21 -7.85 -0.68
CA PHE A 115 -13.48 -7.42 0.52
C PHE A 115 -12.91 -8.64 1.26
N PRO A 116 -11.62 -8.65 1.65
CA PRO A 116 -10.95 -9.80 2.19
C PRO A 116 -11.27 -10.04 3.67
N TRP A 117 -12.54 -10.33 4.00
CA TRP A 117 -13.01 -10.49 5.38
C TRP A 117 -12.20 -11.46 6.21
N LYS A 118 -11.75 -12.56 5.60
CA LYS A 118 -10.96 -13.56 6.31
C LYS A 118 -9.57 -13.04 6.67
N SER A 119 -8.92 -12.34 5.75
CA SER A 119 -7.64 -11.67 5.99
C SER A 119 -7.80 -10.50 6.97
N PHE A 120 -8.89 -9.72 6.85
CA PHE A 120 -9.20 -8.64 7.77
C PHE A 120 -9.36 -9.14 9.21
N LYS A 121 -10.13 -10.21 9.43
CA LYS A 121 -10.28 -10.83 10.76
C LYS A 121 -8.93 -11.32 11.31
N ALA A 122 -8.08 -11.91 10.47
CA ALA A 122 -6.74 -12.29 10.88
C ALA A 122 -5.90 -11.07 11.31
N CYS A 123 -6.03 -9.93 10.63
CA CYS A 123 -5.38 -8.68 11.05
C CYS A 123 -5.94 -8.15 12.39
N VAL A 124 -7.25 -8.28 12.62
CA VAL A 124 -7.89 -7.90 13.91
C VAL A 124 -7.42 -8.80 15.06
N GLU A 125 -7.21 -10.11 14.82
CA GLU A 125 -6.64 -11.04 15.83
C GLU A 125 -5.25 -10.60 16.32
N LEU A 126 -4.49 -9.86 15.51
CA LEU A 126 -3.20 -9.25 15.87
C LEU A 126 -3.31 -7.77 16.27
N GLU A 127 -4.50 -7.26 16.48
CA GLU A 127 -4.75 -5.86 16.85
C GLU A 127 -4.14 -4.84 15.88
N LEU A 128 -3.92 -5.21 14.61
CA LEU A 128 -3.30 -4.31 13.62
C LEU A 128 -4.10 -3.03 13.35
N PRO A 129 -5.46 -3.00 13.39
CA PRO A 129 -6.21 -1.75 13.27
C PRO A 129 -5.91 -0.74 14.39
N ALA A 130 -5.47 -1.22 15.56
CA ALA A 130 -5.17 -0.38 16.72
C ALA A 130 -3.83 0.36 16.61
N LEU A 131 -2.88 -0.11 15.77
CA LEU A 131 -1.49 0.35 15.78
C LEU A 131 -1.34 1.87 15.75
N GLY A 132 -2.05 2.56 14.86
CA GLY A 132 -1.92 4.00 14.68
C GLY A 132 -2.91 4.86 15.46
N ILE A 133 -3.68 4.27 16.36
CA ILE A 133 -4.63 4.99 17.21
C ILE A 133 -3.98 5.19 18.60
N PRO A 134 -4.09 6.40 19.20
CA PRO A 134 -3.51 6.67 20.52
C PRO A 134 -4.06 5.76 21.61
N GLU A 135 -3.23 5.39 22.60
CA GLU A 135 -3.59 4.55 23.74
C GLU A 135 -4.80 5.10 24.52
N ALA A 136 -4.92 6.42 24.64
CA ALA A 136 -6.05 7.09 25.30
C ALA A 136 -7.42 6.76 24.68
N TYR A 137 -7.40 6.23 23.45
CA TYR A 137 -8.60 5.83 22.70
C TYR A 137 -8.61 4.33 22.35
N GLY A 138 -7.88 3.51 23.13
CA GLY A 138 -7.88 2.05 22.97
C GLY A 138 -6.98 1.55 21.84
N GLY A 139 -6.10 2.38 21.32
CA GLY A 139 -5.09 2.00 20.35
C GLY A 139 -3.78 1.55 20.98
N ALA A 140 -2.80 1.20 20.16
CA ALA A 140 -1.46 0.82 20.57
C ALA A 140 -0.45 2.00 20.57
N GLY A 141 -0.82 3.15 20.01
CA GLY A 141 0.06 4.33 19.91
C GLY A 141 1.38 4.08 19.19
N ALA A 142 1.41 3.08 18.28
CA ALA A 142 2.64 2.70 17.60
C ALA A 142 3.15 3.80 16.66
N ASP A 143 4.47 3.95 16.61
CA ASP A 143 5.15 4.89 15.73
C ASP A 143 4.89 4.61 14.24
N MET A 144 5.17 5.58 13.38
CA MET A 144 4.91 5.48 11.95
C MET A 144 5.83 4.47 11.26
N VAL A 145 7.01 4.19 11.79
CA VAL A 145 7.90 3.15 11.27
C VAL A 145 7.30 1.77 11.51
N THR A 146 6.76 1.51 12.70
CA THR A 146 6.02 0.26 13.01
C THR A 146 4.80 0.09 12.10
N GLN A 147 4.08 1.18 11.83
CA GLN A 147 2.94 1.15 10.90
C GLN A 147 3.39 0.94 9.44
N ALA A 148 4.55 1.46 9.05
CA ALA A 148 5.15 1.18 7.74
C ALA A 148 5.55 -0.29 7.60
N ILE A 149 6.12 -0.89 8.64
CA ILE A 149 6.42 -2.33 8.69
C ILE A 149 5.14 -3.15 8.48
N MET A 150 4.04 -2.79 9.15
CA MET A 150 2.75 -3.45 8.93
C MET A 150 2.30 -3.35 7.46
N ALA A 151 2.36 -2.14 6.88
CA ALA A 151 1.96 -1.93 5.50
C ALA A 151 2.80 -2.73 4.52
N GLU A 152 4.12 -2.77 4.73
CA GLU A 152 5.08 -3.50 3.91
C GLU A 152 4.87 -5.01 3.98
N GLU A 153 4.84 -5.61 5.18
CA GLU A 153 4.74 -7.06 5.34
C GLU A 153 3.40 -7.63 4.85
N LEU A 154 2.30 -6.90 5.05
CA LEU A 154 1.01 -7.28 4.48
C LEU A 154 1.00 -7.15 2.96
N ALA A 155 1.56 -6.06 2.40
CA ALA A 155 1.60 -5.84 0.96
C ALA A 155 2.52 -6.82 0.23
N ARG A 156 3.54 -7.32 0.89
CA ARG A 156 4.46 -8.36 0.38
C ARG A 156 3.71 -9.62 -0.07
N VAL A 157 2.60 -9.93 0.55
CA VAL A 157 1.77 -11.10 0.21
C VAL A 157 0.43 -10.74 -0.42
N CYS A 158 -0.22 -9.65 0.05
CA CYS A 158 -1.53 -9.21 -0.43
C CYS A 158 -1.72 -7.70 -0.25
N ALA A 159 -1.49 -6.94 -1.31
CA ALA A 159 -1.62 -5.48 -1.27
C ALA A 159 -3.05 -5.00 -0.96
N SER A 160 -4.09 -5.75 -1.36
CA SER A 160 -5.48 -5.45 -0.99
C SER A 160 -5.68 -5.49 0.53
N THR A 161 -5.15 -6.53 1.22
CA THR A 161 -5.22 -6.62 2.69
C THR A 161 -4.44 -5.50 3.37
N SER A 162 -3.25 -5.16 2.88
CA SER A 162 -2.50 -4.00 3.37
C SER A 162 -3.33 -2.72 3.31
N LEU A 163 -3.99 -2.46 2.19
CA LEU A 163 -4.81 -1.25 2.03
C LEU A 163 -5.99 -1.20 2.99
N THR A 164 -6.61 -2.35 3.34
CA THR A 164 -7.73 -2.35 4.31
C THR A 164 -7.30 -1.86 5.69
N MET A 165 -6.05 -2.10 6.09
CA MET A 165 -5.50 -1.56 7.34
C MET A 165 -5.19 -0.06 7.24
N LEU A 166 -4.71 0.40 6.09
CA LEU A 166 -4.31 1.79 5.90
C LEU A 166 -5.49 2.75 5.77
N ILE A 167 -6.58 2.33 5.10
CA ILE A 167 -7.67 3.25 4.73
C ILE A 167 -8.51 3.70 5.91
N SER A 168 -8.82 2.80 6.86
CA SER A 168 -9.59 3.18 8.03
C SER A 168 -8.82 4.15 8.93
N LYS A 169 -7.49 3.97 9.04
CA LYS A 169 -6.62 4.94 9.69
C LYS A 169 -6.64 6.28 8.95
N LEU A 170 -6.47 6.28 7.62
CA LEU A 170 -6.52 7.51 6.82
C LEU A 170 -7.83 8.28 7.06
N GLY A 171 -8.96 7.58 7.07
CA GLY A 171 -10.26 8.16 7.38
C GLY A 171 -10.32 8.76 8.79
N MET A 172 -9.64 8.17 9.77
CA MET A 172 -9.66 8.64 11.15
C MET A 172 -8.60 9.71 11.48
N LEU A 173 -7.57 9.92 10.64
CA LEU A 173 -6.57 10.97 10.88
C LEU A 173 -7.18 12.37 11.09
N PRO A 174 -8.18 12.84 10.30
CA PRO A 174 -8.86 14.09 10.57
C PRO A 174 -9.56 14.11 11.94
N VAL A 175 -10.21 13.02 12.34
CA VAL A 175 -10.86 12.91 13.66
C VAL A 175 -9.85 12.96 14.79
N MET A 176 -8.73 12.24 14.67
CA MET A 176 -7.66 12.22 15.66
C MET A 176 -7.07 13.63 15.89
N ASN A 177 -6.84 14.38 14.82
CA ASN A 177 -6.09 15.65 14.91
C ASN A 177 -7.00 16.86 15.11
N TRP A 178 -8.23 16.87 14.57
CA TRP A 178 -9.15 18.05 14.60
C TRP A 178 -10.56 17.73 15.08
N GLY A 179 -10.89 16.49 15.37
CA GLY A 179 -12.19 16.13 15.93
C GLY A 179 -12.34 16.63 17.36
N SER A 180 -13.58 16.79 17.83
CA SER A 180 -13.87 17.01 19.25
C SER A 180 -13.51 15.77 20.07
N ASP A 181 -13.35 15.94 21.38
CA ASP A 181 -13.11 14.79 22.28
C ASP A 181 -14.26 13.78 22.26
N GLU A 182 -15.47 14.25 22.03
CA GLU A 182 -16.65 13.40 21.88
C GLU A 182 -16.51 12.49 20.64
N LEU A 183 -16.17 13.05 19.48
CA LEU A 183 -15.92 12.29 18.27
C LEU A 183 -14.79 11.27 18.45
N ARG A 184 -13.66 11.71 19.04
CA ARG A 184 -12.52 10.81 19.29
C ARG A 184 -12.92 9.63 20.17
N ARG A 185 -13.58 9.88 21.30
CA ARG A 185 -13.99 8.84 22.26
C ARG A 185 -15.06 7.91 21.71
N HIS A 186 -15.89 8.39 20.81
CA HIS A 186 -16.96 7.56 20.24
C HIS A 186 -16.47 6.64 19.12
N TYR A 187 -15.62 7.15 18.21
CA TYR A 187 -15.26 6.43 16.98
C TYR A 187 -13.93 5.69 17.05
N LEU A 188 -12.88 6.29 17.65
CA LEU A 188 -11.55 5.71 17.61
C LEU A 188 -11.45 4.33 18.29
N PRO A 189 -12.08 4.06 19.46
CA PRO A 189 -12.04 2.74 20.07
C PRO A 189 -12.65 1.64 19.18
N LYS A 190 -13.74 1.94 18.49
CA LYS A 190 -14.42 0.98 17.60
C LYS A 190 -13.58 0.66 16.37
N VAL A 191 -12.87 1.67 15.83
CA VAL A 191 -11.94 1.45 14.71
C VAL A 191 -10.71 0.68 15.17
N ALA A 192 -10.17 0.99 16.37
CA ALA A 192 -9.07 0.24 16.95
C ALA A 192 -9.40 -1.25 17.17
N ALA A 193 -10.61 -1.54 17.61
CA ALA A 193 -11.11 -2.91 17.79
C ALA A 193 -11.45 -3.63 16.46
N GLY A 194 -11.39 -2.93 15.32
CA GLY A 194 -11.81 -3.47 14.03
C GLY A 194 -13.33 -3.67 13.88
N GLU A 195 -14.11 -3.12 14.81
CA GLU A 195 -15.58 -3.17 14.79
C GLU A 195 -16.19 -2.20 13.79
N MET A 196 -15.47 -1.14 13.45
CA MET A 196 -15.90 -0.07 12.54
C MET A 196 -14.83 0.21 11.50
N GLN A 197 -15.26 0.41 10.24
CA GLN A 197 -14.42 0.81 9.14
C GLN A 197 -14.69 2.26 8.75
N ALA A 198 -13.66 2.94 8.22
CA ALA A 198 -13.76 4.32 7.79
C ALA A 198 -13.32 4.51 6.34
N SER A 199 -13.91 5.51 5.68
CA SER A 199 -13.53 5.96 4.35
C SER A 199 -13.12 7.43 4.36
N TYR A 200 -12.26 7.80 3.40
CA TYR A 200 -11.80 9.16 3.16
C TYR A 200 -12.36 9.71 1.84
N CYS A 201 -13.33 10.62 1.93
CA CYS A 201 -14.16 11.07 0.81
C CYS A 201 -13.76 12.48 0.35
N LEU A 202 -12.61 12.58 -0.33
CA LEU A 202 -12.07 13.84 -0.83
C LEU A 202 -12.40 14.07 -2.32
N SER A 203 -12.03 13.11 -3.18
CA SER A 203 -12.06 13.23 -4.64
C SER A 203 -13.47 13.23 -5.21
N GLU A 204 -13.66 13.91 -6.34
CA GLU A 204 -14.86 13.90 -7.17
C GLU A 204 -14.48 13.54 -8.62
N ALA A 205 -15.49 13.25 -9.46
CA ALA A 205 -15.26 12.86 -10.86
C ALA A 205 -14.37 13.87 -11.62
N ASP A 206 -14.60 15.18 -11.41
CA ASP A 206 -13.87 16.27 -12.05
C ASP A 206 -12.80 16.92 -11.15
N ALA A 207 -12.64 16.45 -9.90
CA ALA A 207 -11.75 17.06 -8.90
C ALA A 207 -10.94 15.96 -8.16
N GLY A 208 -9.98 15.35 -8.86
CA GLY A 208 -9.01 14.44 -8.29
C GLY A 208 -7.75 15.16 -7.83
N SER A 209 -6.85 15.52 -8.75
CA SER A 209 -5.63 16.29 -8.44
C SER A 209 -5.94 17.76 -8.10
N ASP A 210 -6.96 18.35 -8.71
CA ASP A 210 -7.46 19.70 -8.39
C ASP A 210 -8.59 19.61 -7.35
N VAL A 211 -8.22 19.31 -6.11
CA VAL A 211 -9.16 19.16 -4.97
C VAL A 211 -10.00 20.43 -4.75
N ALA A 212 -9.44 21.62 -5.00
CA ALA A 212 -10.14 22.88 -4.79
C ALA A 212 -11.33 23.10 -5.73
N ALA A 213 -11.35 22.37 -6.87
CA ALA A 213 -12.44 22.41 -7.84
C ALA A 213 -13.67 21.57 -7.45
N MET A 214 -13.67 20.89 -6.28
CA MET A 214 -14.81 20.07 -5.84
C MET A 214 -16.11 20.85 -5.83
N LYS A 215 -17.23 20.15 -6.09
CA LYS A 215 -18.57 20.71 -6.23
C LYS A 215 -19.53 20.30 -5.12
N SER A 216 -19.22 19.27 -4.32
CA SER A 216 -20.04 18.88 -3.17
C SER A 216 -20.22 20.04 -2.20
N ARG A 217 -21.44 20.22 -1.70
CA ARG A 217 -21.83 21.35 -0.84
C ARG A 217 -22.28 20.86 0.52
N ALA A 218 -22.08 21.71 1.53
CA ALA A 218 -22.63 21.59 2.85
C ALA A 218 -23.32 22.91 3.22
N VAL A 219 -24.62 22.91 3.28
CA VAL A 219 -25.42 24.10 3.60
C VAL A 219 -25.87 24.01 5.04
N ARG A 220 -25.60 25.07 5.83
CA ARG A 220 -26.01 25.10 7.24
C ARG A 220 -27.54 25.24 7.36
N ASP A 221 -28.15 24.42 8.21
CA ASP A 221 -29.57 24.42 8.53
C ASP A 221 -29.76 24.25 10.05
N GLY A 222 -29.81 25.37 10.75
CA GLY A 222 -29.86 25.39 12.22
C GLY A 222 -28.57 24.81 12.84
N ASP A 223 -28.75 23.75 13.62
CA ASP A 223 -27.64 23.01 14.27
C ASP A 223 -27.10 21.84 13.42
N ASP A 224 -27.48 21.79 12.16
CA ASP A 224 -27.07 20.77 11.22
C ASP A 224 -26.43 21.37 9.96
N TYR A 225 -25.89 20.49 9.11
CA TYR A 225 -25.53 20.76 7.73
C TYR A 225 -26.24 19.78 6.81
N ILE A 226 -26.66 20.25 5.66
CA ILE A 226 -27.23 19.44 4.57
C ILE A 226 -26.15 19.23 3.54
N LEU A 227 -25.67 18.01 3.39
CA LEU A 227 -24.61 17.64 2.44
C LEU A 227 -25.21 17.10 1.15
N THR A 228 -24.77 17.64 0.01
CA THR A 228 -25.19 17.21 -1.34
C THR A 228 -23.99 17.16 -2.28
N GLY A 229 -23.84 16.03 -3.00
CA GLY A 229 -22.79 15.80 -3.96
C GLY A 229 -22.44 14.33 -4.14
N SER A 230 -21.42 14.06 -4.97
CA SER A 230 -20.89 12.71 -5.17
C SER A 230 -19.39 12.70 -5.04
N LYS A 231 -18.87 11.67 -4.38
CA LYS A 231 -17.44 11.40 -4.20
C LYS A 231 -17.03 10.17 -4.98
N TYR A 232 -15.89 10.23 -5.66
CA TYR A 232 -15.40 9.20 -6.55
C TYR A 232 -14.10 8.58 -6.05
N TRP A 233 -13.84 7.35 -6.44
CA TRP A 233 -12.65 6.58 -6.06
C TRP A 233 -12.54 6.33 -4.56
N ILE A 234 -13.70 6.20 -3.89
CA ILE A 234 -13.72 6.04 -2.44
C ILE A 234 -13.44 4.59 -2.08
N THR A 235 -12.30 4.38 -1.44
CA THR A 235 -11.90 3.07 -0.90
C THR A 235 -12.80 2.70 0.28
N ASN A 236 -13.13 1.42 0.42
CA ASN A 236 -14.10 0.88 1.36
C ASN A 236 -15.53 1.43 1.17
N ALA A 237 -15.88 2.00 0.01
CA ALA A 237 -17.26 2.34 -0.29
C ALA A 237 -18.17 1.12 -0.09
N GLY A 238 -19.25 1.27 0.68
CA GLY A 238 -20.16 0.19 1.02
C GLY A 238 -19.70 -0.76 2.13
N ILE A 239 -18.42 -0.73 2.49
CA ILE A 239 -17.85 -1.48 3.63
C ILE A 239 -17.83 -0.60 4.88
N SER A 240 -17.43 0.68 4.73
CA SER A 240 -17.26 1.61 5.83
C SER A 240 -18.57 1.94 6.53
N ASP A 241 -18.49 2.09 7.84
CA ASP A 241 -19.57 2.53 8.72
C ASP A 241 -19.59 4.06 8.82
N VAL A 242 -18.42 4.69 8.67
CA VAL A 242 -18.26 6.14 8.72
C VAL A 242 -17.42 6.65 7.54
N TYR A 243 -17.74 7.85 7.10
CA TYR A 243 -17.16 8.52 5.96
C TYR A 243 -16.69 9.92 6.36
N VAL A 244 -15.39 10.20 6.20
CA VAL A 244 -14.87 11.56 6.37
C VAL A 244 -15.02 12.30 5.05
N VAL A 245 -15.96 13.24 4.99
CA VAL A 245 -16.43 13.91 3.78
C VAL A 245 -15.95 15.36 3.76
N PHE A 246 -15.37 15.77 2.64
CA PHE A 246 -15.00 17.15 2.37
C PHE A 246 -16.03 17.79 1.43
N ALA A 247 -16.63 18.90 1.84
CA ALA A 247 -17.64 19.62 1.07
C ALA A 247 -17.48 21.14 1.23
N LYS A 248 -17.97 21.91 0.27
CA LYS A 248 -17.92 23.39 0.33
C LYS A 248 -19.05 23.94 1.18
N THR A 249 -18.70 24.64 2.27
CA THR A 249 -19.60 25.54 2.99
C THR A 249 -19.61 26.93 2.37
N ASP A 250 -18.53 27.34 1.68
CA ASP A 250 -18.46 28.54 0.86
C ASP A 250 -18.00 28.21 -0.56
N PRO A 251 -18.90 28.17 -1.56
CA PRO A 251 -18.58 27.80 -2.93
C PRO A 251 -17.60 28.75 -3.64
N VAL A 252 -17.53 30.02 -3.22
CA VAL A 252 -16.72 31.04 -3.91
C VAL A 252 -15.32 31.20 -3.32
N ALA A 253 -15.07 30.73 -2.10
CA ALA A 253 -13.79 30.88 -1.43
C ALA A 253 -12.69 29.89 -1.88
N GLY A 254 -12.91 29.11 -2.96
CA GLY A 254 -11.94 28.12 -3.46
C GLY A 254 -11.66 27.05 -2.43
N GLY A 255 -10.36 26.75 -2.16
CA GLY A 255 -9.94 25.79 -1.14
C GLY A 255 -10.31 26.22 0.28
N ARG A 256 -10.36 27.53 0.56
CA ARG A 256 -10.75 28.07 1.87
C ARG A 256 -12.24 27.92 2.18
N GLY A 257 -13.05 27.53 1.22
CA GLY A 257 -14.47 27.24 1.41
C GLY A 257 -14.76 25.78 1.73
N ILE A 258 -13.75 24.91 1.76
CA ILE A 258 -13.91 23.48 2.03
C ILE A 258 -13.94 23.23 3.54
N THR A 259 -14.91 22.42 3.99
CA THR A 259 -15.08 22.00 5.38
C THR A 259 -15.09 20.46 5.44
N CYS A 260 -14.65 19.90 6.56
CA CYS A 260 -14.55 18.47 6.79
C CYS A 260 -15.65 18.00 7.75
N PHE A 261 -16.29 16.87 7.46
CA PHE A 261 -17.37 16.29 8.23
C PHE A 261 -17.16 14.79 8.43
N LEU A 262 -17.55 14.27 9.59
CA LEU A 262 -17.73 12.84 9.83
C LEU A 262 -19.21 12.50 9.62
N VAL A 263 -19.47 11.55 8.72
CA VAL A 263 -20.84 11.18 8.31
C VAL A 263 -21.00 9.68 8.52
N GLU A 264 -22.01 9.26 9.26
CA GLU A 264 -22.35 7.85 9.40
C GLU A 264 -23.07 7.34 8.15
N ARG A 265 -22.82 6.08 7.79
CA ARG A 265 -23.44 5.45 6.60
C ARG A 265 -24.96 5.55 6.63
N ASP A 266 -25.55 5.31 7.80
CA ASP A 266 -26.99 5.19 7.95
C ASP A 266 -27.73 6.55 7.91
N TRP A 267 -26.99 7.67 7.82
CA TRP A 267 -27.61 9.01 7.65
C TRP A 267 -28.03 9.31 6.21
N GLY A 268 -27.93 8.33 5.31
CA GLY A 268 -28.41 8.44 3.93
C GLY A 268 -27.30 8.44 2.88
N ILE A 269 -26.10 7.98 3.24
CA ILE A 269 -25.05 7.71 2.25
C ILE A 269 -25.48 6.54 1.37
N THR A 270 -25.35 6.75 0.04
CA THR A 270 -25.57 5.68 -0.93
C THR A 270 -24.29 5.39 -1.72
N VAL A 271 -24.06 4.12 -2.02
CA VAL A 271 -22.97 3.66 -2.86
C VAL A 271 -23.56 3.17 -4.18
N ALA A 272 -23.25 3.90 -5.27
CA ALA A 272 -23.90 3.66 -6.55
C ALA A 272 -23.29 2.47 -7.30
N LYS A 273 -21.93 2.34 -7.27
CA LYS A 273 -21.21 1.34 -8.07
C LYS A 273 -19.83 1.10 -7.46
N HIS A 274 -19.39 -0.15 -7.49
CA HIS A 274 -17.99 -0.50 -7.31
C HIS A 274 -17.28 -0.56 -8.66
N GLU A 275 -16.05 -0.05 -8.70
CA GLU A 275 -15.24 -0.05 -9.92
C GLU A 275 -14.57 -1.41 -10.15
N ASP A 276 -14.63 -1.91 -11.38
CA ASP A 276 -13.83 -3.07 -11.81
C ASP A 276 -12.41 -2.61 -12.12
N LYS A 277 -11.49 -2.92 -11.20
CA LYS A 277 -10.14 -2.37 -11.19
C LYS A 277 -9.12 -3.33 -11.77
N MET A 278 -8.03 -2.78 -12.30
CA MET A 278 -6.86 -3.51 -12.76
C MET A 278 -6.19 -4.31 -11.64
N GLY A 279 -5.95 -3.70 -10.48
CA GLY A 279 -5.30 -4.25 -9.30
C GLY A 279 -5.98 -3.80 -8.02
N LEU A 280 -5.43 -4.23 -6.85
CA LEU A 280 -6.06 -4.05 -5.54
C LEU A 280 -7.54 -4.44 -5.57
N ARG A 281 -7.85 -5.53 -6.28
CA ARG A 281 -9.22 -5.90 -6.62
C ARG A 281 -10.05 -6.22 -5.37
N GLY A 282 -9.42 -6.77 -4.33
CA GLY A 282 -10.05 -7.03 -3.04
C GLY A 282 -10.29 -5.80 -2.16
N SER A 283 -9.96 -4.60 -2.65
CA SER A 283 -10.27 -3.34 -1.96
C SER A 283 -11.43 -2.64 -2.67
N PRO A 284 -12.69 -2.79 -2.22
CA PRO A 284 -13.84 -2.15 -2.84
C PRO A 284 -13.61 -0.64 -2.96
N THR A 285 -13.82 -0.13 -4.16
CA THR A 285 -13.65 1.28 -4.49
C THR A 285 -14.86 1.72 -5.31
N GLY A 286 -15.51 2.82 -4.94
CA GLY A 286 -16.75 3.19 -5.61
C GLY A 286 -17.11 4.66 -5.51
N GLU A 287 -18.26 4.97 -6.07
CA GLU A 287 -18.92 6.26 -5.95
C GLU A 287 -19.78 6.29 -4.69
N VAL A 288 -19.61 7.36 -3.90
CA VAL A 288 -20.39 7.66 -2.70
C VAL A 288 -21.23 8.90 -2.96
N THR A 289 -22.54 8.77 -2.90
CA THR A 289 -23.48 9.85 -3.15
C THR A 289 -24.13 10.32 -1.86
N LEU A 290 -24.20 11.64 -1.72
CA LEU A 290 -24.86 12.38 -0.65
C LEU A 290 -26.04 13.12 -1.28
N ASN A 291 -27.26 12.72 -0.95
CA ASN A 291 -28.47 13.37 -1.42
C ASN A 291 -29.19 14.01 -0.24
N GLU A 292 -28.89 15.28 0.01
CA GLU A 292 -29.43 16.05 1.14
C GLU A 292 -29.20 15.35 2.50
N VAL A 293 -28.02 14.75 2.69
CA VAL A 293 -27.66 14.06 3.94
C VAL A 293 -27.54 15.08 5.07
N ARG A 294 -28.34 14.89 6.12
CA ARG A 294 -28.34 15.74 7.31
C ARG A 294 -27.25 15.28 8.27
N VAL A 295 -26.35 16.18 8.61
CA VAL A 295 -25.18 15.94 9.47
C VAL A 295 -25.17 16.95 10.61
N PRO A 296 -25.21 16.51 11.88
CA PRO A 296 -25.13 17.42 13.03
C PRO A 296 -23.85 18.28 12.99
N ALA A 297 -23.96 19.54 13.38
CA ALA A 297 -22.80 20.43 13.43
C ALA A 297 -21.71 19.94 14.40
N SER A 298 -22.05 19.13 15.39
CA SER A 298 -21.10 18.45 16.27
C SER A 298 -20.18 17.45 15.53
N HIS A 299 -20.57 16.99 14.33
CA HIS A 299 -19.80 16.09 13.47
C HIS A 299 -18.94 16.83 12.43
N ARG A 300 -18.88 18.17 12.50
CA ARG A 300 -17.88 18.94 11.77
C ARG A 300 -16.49 18.72 12.40
N ILE A 301 -15.51 18.40 11.57
CA ILE A 301 -14.12 18.23 11.98
C ILE A 301 -13.35 19.54 11.73
N GLY A 302 -12.83 20.15 12.79
CA GLY A 302 -12.20 21.47 12.74
C GLY A 302 -13.19 22.61 12.53
N ALA A 303 -12.73 23.78 12.11
CA ALA A 303 -13.59 24.94 11.80
C ALA A 303 -14.05 24.93 10.34
N GLU A 304 -15.12 25.69 10.04
CA GLU A 304 -15.50 25.94 8.64
C GLU A 304 -14.34 26.53 7.86
N GLY A 305 -14.18 26.10 6.62
CA GLY A 305 -13.10 26.55 5.73
C GLY A 305 -11.74 25.92 5.98
N GLN A 306 -11.56 25.09 7.02
CA GLN A 306 -10.30 24.38 7.30
C GLN A 306 -10.13 23.06 6.54
N GLY A 307 -11.14 22.58 5.82
CA GLY A 307 -11.13 21.28 5.18
C GLY A 307 -9.95 21.06 4.24
N PHE A 308 -9.53 22.06 3.48
CA PHE A 308 -8.37 21.92 2.61
C PHE A 308 -7.07 21.71 3.40
N THR A 309 -6.85 22.48 4.46
CA THR A 309 -5.69 22.31 5.36
C THR A 309 -5.68 20.93 6.01
N ILE A 310 -6.84 20.50 6.53
CA ILE A 310 -7.02 19.16 7.12
C ILE A 310 -6.68 18.07 6.09
N ALA A 311 -7.18 18.22 4.86
CA ALA A 311 -6.91 17.26 3.79
C ALA A 311 -5.42 17.14 3.45
N MET A 312 -4.74 18.26 3.26
CA MET A 312 -3.32 18.27 2.90
C MET A 312 -2.44 17.71 4.02
N HIS A 313 -2.67 18.14 5.25
CA HIS A 313 -1.96 17.63 6.42
C HIS A 313 -2.16 16.12 6.61
N THR A 314 -3.38 15.62 6.40
CA THR A 314 -3.68 14.18 6.45
C THR A 314 -2.89 13.42 5.39
N LEU A 315 -2.86 13.92 4.15
CA LEU A 315 -2.15 13.27 3.05
C LEU A 315 -0.62 13.31 3.24
N ASP A 316 -0.06 14.40 3.79
CA ASP A 316 1.38 14.48 4.05
C ASP A 316 1.84 13.38 5.04
N ARG A 317 0.97 13.01 5.99
CA ARG A 317 1.25 11.96 6.99
C ARG A 317 0.95 10.55 6.50
N SER A 318 0.07 10.39 5.52
CA SER A 318 -0.30 9.07 5.00
C SER A 318 0.58 8.61 3.82
N ARG A 319 1.14 9.53 3.03
CA ARG A 319 1.99 9.21 1.87
C ARG A 319 3.14 8.26 2.17
N PRO A 320 3.88 8.38 3.30
CA PRO A 320 4.94 7.43 3.63
C PRO A 320 4.44 5.99 3.76
N THR A 321 3.25 5.74 4.32
CA THR A 321 2.69 4.38 4.43
C THR A 321 2.27 3.80 3.09
N ILE A 322 1.86 4.64 2.13
CA ILE A 322 1.66 4.20 0.73
C ILE A 322 3.00 3.85 0.08
N GLY A 323 4.06 4.58 0.40
CA GLY A 323 5.42 4.20 0.02
C GLY A 323 5.80 2.83 0.57
N ALA A 324 5.50 2.56 1.85
CA ALA A 324 5.73 1.25 2.48
C ALA A 324 4.94 0.12 1.81
N GLN A 325 3.68 0.36 1.47
CA GLN A 325 2.89 -0.61 0.70
C GLN A 325 3.54 -0.91 -0.66
N ALA A 326 4.03 0.10 -1.37
CA ALA A 326 4.71 -0.08 -2.64
C ALA A 326 6.02 -0.89 -2.48
N VAL A 327 6.81 -0.61 -1.42
CA VAL A 327 8.00 -1.40 -1.07
C VAL A 327 7.64 -2.87 -0.79
N GLY A 328 6.54 -3.12 -0.07
CA GLY A 328 6.07 -4.48 0.20
C GLY A 328 5.70 -5.23 -1.08
N ILE A 329 5.00 -4.60 -2.02
CA ILE A 329 4.68 -5.19 -3.33
C ILE A 329 5.97 -5.55 -4.09
N ALA A 330 6.96 -4.64 -4.11
CA ALA A 330 8.24 -4.88 -4.74
C ALA A 330 8.99 -6.04 -4.08
N GLN A 331 9.02 -6.10 -2.75
CA GLN A 331 9.66 -7.16 -2.00
C GLN A 331 9.01 -8.52 -2.27
N GLY A 332 7.68 -8.61 -2.28
CA GLY A 332 6.97 -9.84 -2.62
C GLY A 332 7.30 -10.34 -4.02
N ALA A 333 7.44 -9.43 -4.99
CA ALA A 333 7.84 -9.77 -6.35
C ALA A 333 9.30 -10.29 -6.41
N ILE A 334 10.22 -9.70 -5.64
CA ILE A 334 11.62 -10.14 -5.52
C ILE A 334 11.69 -11.53 -4.90
N ASP A 335 11.02 -11.75 -3.76
CA ASP A 335 11.06 -13.01 -3.00
C ASP A 335 10.55 -14.17 -3.88
N TYR A 336 9.45 -13.94 -4.58
CA TYR A 336 8.90 -14.94 -5.49
C TYR A 336 9.83 -15.23 -6.67
N SER A 337 10.36 -14.18 -7.29
CA SER A 337 11.30 -14.32 -8.42
C SER A 337 12.56 -15.07 -8.02
N ALA A 338 13.14 -14.76 -6.86
CA ALA A 338 14.33 -15.44 -6.35
C ALA A 338 14.08 -16.93 -6.09
N SER A 339 12.92 -17.27 -5.52
CA SER A 339 12.51 -18.68 -5.32
C SER A 339 12.31 -19.39 -6.65
N TYR A 340 11.61 -18.77 -7.60
CA TYR A 340 11.36 -19.32 -8.93
C TYR A 340 12.67 -19.58 -9.69
N MET A 341 13.61 -18.63 -9.65
CA MET A 341 14.91 -18.77 -10.34
C MET A 341 15.71 -19.96 -9.87
N LYS A 342 15.61 -20.36 -8.59
CA LYS A 342 16.29 -21.56 -8.05
C LYS A 342 15.62 -22.85 -8.52
N GLN A 343 14.34 -22.84 -8.79
CA GLN A 343 13.56 -24.05 -9.14
C GLN A 343 13.46 -24.25 -10.65
N ARG A 344 13.43 -23.18 -11.42
CA ARG A 344 13.29 -23.25 -12.89
C ARG A 344 14.63 -23.61 -13.54
N HIS A 345 14.64 -24.66 -14.35
CA HIS A 345 15.82 -25.11 -15.09
C HIS A 345 15.72 -24.75 -16.57
N ALA A 346 16.80 -24.22 -17.14
CA ALA A 346 17.04 -24.00 -18.56
C ALA A 346 18.56 -23.99 -18.84
N PHE A 347 18.97 -24.27 -20.07
CA PHE A 347 20.38 -24.26 -20.46
C PHE A 347 21.30 -25.14 -19.59
N GLY A 348 20.75 -26.27 -19.09
CA GLY A 348 21.52 -27.26 -18.33
C GLY A 348 21.61 -27.05 -16.82
N GLY A 349 20.95 -26.01 -16.25
CA GLY A 349 20.97 -25.71 -14.81
C GLY A 349 19.80 -24.82 -14.38
N PRO A 350 19.72 -24.47 -13.07
CA PRO A 350 18.76 -23.49 -12.61
C PRO A 350 19.02 -22.14 -13.29
N ILE A 351 17.95 -21.41 -13.65
CA ILE A 351 18.10 -20.09 -14.26
C ILE A 351 18.75 -19.07 -13.32
N ALA A 352 18.81 -19.36 -12.03
CA ALA A 352 19.58 -18.62 -11.05
C ALA A 352 21.09 -18.58 -11.35
N ASP A 353 21.61 -19.48 -12.18
CA ASP A 353 23.01 -19.51 -12.58
C ASP A 353 23.33 -18.56 -13.76
N LEU A 354 22.30 -18.04 -14.42
CA LEU A 354 22.45 -17.11 -15.54
C LEU A 354 22.81 -15.71 -15.03
N GLN A 355 24.01 -15.23 -15.36
CA GLN A 355 24.55 -13.96 -14.86
C GLN A 355 23.62 -12.76 -15.12
N GLY A 356 23.01 -12.67 -16.32
CA GLY A 356 22.11 -11.58 -16.68
C GLY A 356 20.87 -11.51 -15.77
N LEU A 357 20.31 -12.68 -15.36
CA LEU A 357 19.17 -12.71 -14.44
C LEU A 357 19.59 -12.39 -13.00
N ARG A 358 20.82 -12.75 -12.59
CA ARG A 358 21.37 -12.32 -11.29
C ARG A 358 21.54 -10.81 -11.22
N PHE A 359 22.00 -10.17 -12.29
CA PHE A 359 22.10 -8.70 -12.34
C PHE A 359 20.73 -8.05 -12.24
N MET A 360 19.74 -8.54 -12.96
CA MET A 360 18.38 -8.03 -12.88
C MET A 360 17.82 -8.14 -11.44
N LEU A 361 17.97 -9.31 -10.79
CA LEU A 361 17.53 -9.50 -9.40
C LEU A 361 18.27 -8.56 -8.43
N ALA A 362 19.57 -8.34 -8.61
CA ALA A 362 20.35 -7.41 -7.81
C ALA A 362 19.88 -5.96 -7.96
N ASP A 363 19.60 -5.53 -9.19
CA ASP A 363 19.05 -4.19 -9.47
C ASP A 363 17.66 -3.98 -8.86
N MET A 364 16.80 -4.99 -8.91
CA MET A 364 15.51 -4.97 -8.23
C MET A 364 15.68 -4.77 -6.72
N ALA A 365 16.58 -5.54 -6.09
CA ALA A 365 16.87 -5.46 -4.67
C ALA A 365 17.44 -4.10 -4.27
N MET A 366 18.45 -3.58 -4.98
CA MET A 366 19.07 -2.28 -4.69
C MET A 366 18.06 -1.14 -4.75
N ARG A 367 17.20 -1.11 -5.78
CA ARG A 367 16.13 -0.08 -5.91
C ARG A 367 15.13 -0.17 -4.78
N THR A 368 14.73 -1.38 -4.38
CA THR A 368 13.76 -1.59 -3.30
C THR A 368 14.34 -1.17 -1.95
N GLU A 369 15.61 -1.49 -1.65
CA GLU A 369 16.27 -1.05 -0.41
C GLU A 369 16.43 0.48 -0.35
N ALA A 370 16.78 1.13 -1.45
CA ALA A 370 16.83 2.59 -1.51
C ALA A 370 15.46 3.22 -1.26
N ALA A 371 14.38 2.63 -1.83
CA ALA A 371 13.01 3.07 -1.59
C ALA A 371 12.60 2.88 -0.13
N ARG A 372 12.92 1.72 0.48
CA ARG A 372 12.64 1.42 1.89
C ARG A 372 13.31 2.42 2.82
N ALA A 373 14.60 2.70 2.60
CA ALA A 373 15.33 3.67 3.42
C ALA A 373 14.69 5.07 3.37
N LEU A 374 14.28 5.53 2.19
CA LEU A 374 13.60 6.81 2.02
C LEU A 374 12.22 6.83 2.68
N VAL A 375 11.45 5.73 2.56
CA VAL A 375 10.14 5.58 3.18
C VAL A 375 10.24 5.59 4.69
N TYR A 376 11.15 4.80 5.28
CA TYR A 376 11.30 4.73 6.74
C TYR A 376 11.80 6.05 7.33
N ARG A 377 12.70 6.76 6.61
CA ARG A 377 13.07 8.12 6.99
C ARG A 377 11.85 9.06 7.02
N ALA A 378 11.01 9.03 5.99
CA ALA A 378 9.82 9.86 5.94
C ALA A 378 8.80 9.48 7.03
N CYS A 379 8.69 8.18 7.39
CA CYS A 379 7.86 7.72 8.50
C CYS A 379 8.37 8.25 9.85
N ALA A 380 9.67 8.13 10.14
CA ALA A 380 10.25 8.67 11.37
C ALA A 380 9.98 10.17 11.53
N MET A 381 10.06 10.94 10.44
CA MET A 381 9.76 12.38 10.46
C MET A 381 8.30 12.71 10.80
N VAL A 382 7.36 11.78 10.63
CA VAL A 382 5.95 12.00 11.03
C VAL A 382 5.83 12.05 12.54
N ASP A 383 6.65 11.26 13.25
CA ASP A 383 6.61 11.13 14.72
C ASP A 383 7.42 12.23 15.43
N ASP A 384 8.52 12.69 14.81
CA ASP A 384 9.50 13.63 15.43
C ASP A 384 9.07 15.10 15.42
N ASP A 385 7.85 15.41 14.97
CA ASP A 385 7.28 16.74 14.76
C ASP A 385 7.46 17.29 13.33
N PRO A 386 6.42 18.00 12.87
CA PRO A 386 6.29 18.41 11.49
C PRO A 386 7.19 19.60 11.19
N SER A 387 8.46 19.33 10.90
CA SER A 387 9.23 20.26 10.10
C SER A 387 8.58 20.42 8.74
N ASP A 388 8.73 21.57 8.09
CA ASP A 388 8.33 21.81 6.68
C ASP A 388 8.91 20.73 5.73
N GLU A 389 9.90 19.96 6.19
CA GLU A 389 10.54 18.87 5.46
C GLU A 389 9.66 17.62 5.30
N LEU A 390 8.68 17.37 6.20
CA LEU A 390 7.80 16.19 6.07
C LEU A 390 7.04 16.20 4.72
N THR A 391 6.52 17.33 4.29
CA THR A 391 5.84 17.45 3.00
C THR A 391 6.76 17.07 1.84
N LEU A 392 8.03 17.50 1.89
CA LEU A 392 9.05 17.17 0.90
C LEU A 392 9.38 15.68 0.91
N PHE A 393 9.78 15.13 2.07
CA PHE A 393 10.22 13.74 2.18
C PHE A 393 9.08 12.74 2.02
N GLY A 394 7.86 13.04 2.49
CA GLY A 394 6.68 12.22 2.25
C GLY A 394 6.33 12.12 0.77
N ALA A 395 6.41 13.23 0.02
CA ALA A 395 6.22 13.23 -1.42
C ALA A 395 7.33 12.47 -2.16
N MET A 396 8.59 12.64 -1.77
CA MET A 396 9.73 11.88 -2.33
C MET A 396 9.58 10.37 -2.08
N ALA A 397 9.28 9.98 -0.85
CA ALA A 397 9.12 8.58 -0.45
C ALA A 397 8.04 7.88 -1.26
N LYS A 398 6.85 8.50 -1.36
CA LYS A 398 5.72 7.94 -2.11
C LYS A 398 6.04 7.84 -3.61
N ALA A 399 6.58 8.90 -4.21
CA ALA A 399 6.87 8.90 -5.64
C ALA A 399 7.97 7.89 -6.01
N PHE A 400 9.07 7.86 -5.26
CA PHE A 400 10.19 6.97 -5.54
C PHE A 400 9.83 5.50 -5.29
N ALA A 401 9.16 5.18 -4.17
CA ALA A 401 8.78 3.81 -3.86
C ALA A 401 7.77 3.24 -4.87
N SER A 402 6.78 4.03 -5.30
CA SER A 402 5.79 3.58 -6.27
C SER A 402 6.37 3.43 -7.69
N ASP A 403 7.29 4.30 -8.12
CA ASP A 403 8.00 4.13 -9.40
C ASP A 403 8.92 2.89 -9.33
N THR A 404 9.58 2.65 -8.19
CA THR A 404 10.38 1.45 -7.93
C THR A 404 9.52 0.18 -8.00
N ALA A 405 8.37 0.16 -7.31
CA ALA A 405 7.47 -1.01 -7.32
C ALA A 405 7.01 -1.37 -8.73
N MET A 406 6.65 -0.38 -9.54
CA MET A 406 6.31 -0.61 -10.95
C MET A 406 7.47 -1.22 -11.72
N SER A 407 8.67 -0.67 -11.61
CA SER A 407 9.85 -1.18 -12.31
C SER A 407 10.19 -2.60 -11.88
N VAL A 408 10.21 -2.86 -10.57
CA VAL A 408 10.53 -4.18 -10.00
C VAL A 408 9.51 -5.24 -10.39
N THR A 409 8.22 -4.91 -10.39
CA THR A 409 7.18 -5.87 -10.77
C THR A 409 7.18 -6.19 -12.26
N VAL A 410 7.54 -5.23 -13.13
CA VAL A 410 7.78 -5.47 -14.56
C VAL A 410 8.95 -6.44 -14.75
N ASP A 411 10.07 -6.20 -14.04
CA ASP A 411 11.24 -7.06 -14.08
C ASP A 411 10.94 -8.48 -13.55
N ALA A 412 10.08 -8.60 -12.51
CA ALA A 412 9.64 -9.89 -11.99
C ALA A 412 8.83 -10.71 -13.00
N VAL A 413 7.91 -10.07 -13.72
CA VAL A 413 7.19 -10.73 -14.83
C VAL A 413 8.18 -11.18 -15.91
N GLN A 414 9.16 -10.35 -16.26
CA GLN A 414 10.17 -10.68 -17.25
C GLN A 414 11.06 -11.85 -16.80
N LEU A 415 11.46 -11.91 -15.51
CA LEU A 415 12.27 -13.00 -14.94
C LEU A 415 11.58 -14.36 -15.04
N LEU A 416 10.26 -14.40 -14.88
CA LEU A 416 9.47 -15.62 -14.99
C LEU A 416 9.18 -16.00 -16.46
N GLY A 417 9.41 -15.10 -17.42
CA GLY A 417 9.11 -15.30 -18.82
C GLY A 417 7.62 -15.54 -19.07
N GLY A 418 7.27 -16.49 -19.93
CA GLY A 418 5.88 -16.81 -20.24
C GLY A 418 5.00 -17.14 -19.03
N TYR A 419 5.57 -17.76 -18.01
CA TYR A 419 4.87 -18.07 -16.75
C TYR A 419 4.51 -16.80 -15.96
N GLY A 420 5.34 -15.76 -16.00
CA GLY A 420 5.05 -14.47 -15.35
C GLY A 420 3.86 -13.73 -15.97
N TYR A 421 3.47 -14.11 -17.18
CA TYR A 421 2.35 -13.49 -17.91
C TYR A 421 1.01 -14.22 -17.68
N THR A 422 0.99 -15.28 -16.88
CA THR A 422 -0.21 -16.06 -16.56
C THR A 422 -0.66 -15.82 -15.12
N ARG A 423 -1.97 -15.96 -14.86
CA ARG A 423 -2.56 -15.78 -13.53
C ARG A 423 -2.27 -16.92 -12.54
N ASP A 424 -1.60 -17.97 -12.99
CA ASP A 424 -1.15 -19.07 -12.12
C ASP A 424 0.03 -18.67 -11.23
N PHE A 425 0.68 -17.54 -11.55
CA PHE A 425 1.84 -17.00 -10.83
C PHE A 425 1.55 -15.59 -10.31
N PRO A 426 1.99 -15.25 -9.07
CA PRO A 426 1.55 -14.02 -8.41
C PRO A 426 2.18 -12.73 -8.98
N VAL A 427 3.23 -12.81 -9.79
CA VAL A 427 3.98 -11.63 -10.24
C VAL A 427 3.15 -10.70 -11.13
N GLU A 428 2.22 -11.24 -11.93
CA GLU A 428 1.30 -10.42 -12.74
C GLU A 428 0.32 -9.63 -11.83
N ARG A 429 -0.12 -10.22 -10.69
CA ARG A 429 -0.94 -9.53 -9.69
C ARG A 429 -0.15 -8.40 -9.04
N PHE A 430 1.09 -8.64 -8.62
CA PHE A 430 1.94 -7.60 -8.06
C PHE A 430 2.12 -6.43 -9.04
N LEU A 431 2.28 -6.71 -10.33
CA LEU A 431 2.36 -5.65 -11.35
C LEU A 431 1.07 -4.83 -11.43
N ARG A 432 -0.10 -5.47 -11.42
CA ARG A 432 -1.40 -4.79 -11.45
C ARG A 432 -1.63 -3.98 -10.18
N ASP A 433 -1.29 -4.54 -9.03
CA ASP A 433 -1.43 -3.90 -7.72
C ASP A 433 -0.48 -2.69 -7.57
N ALA A 434 0.77 -2.80 -8.05
CA ALA A 434 1.74 -1.71 -7.98
C ALA A 434 1.28 -0.45 -8.72
N LYS A 435 0.53 -0.59 -9.81
CA LYS A 435 0.17 0.56 -10.66
C LYS A 435 -0.59 1.65 -9.93
N VAL A 436 -1.52 1.30 -9.06
CA VAL A 436 -2.33 2.31 -8.37
C VAL A 436 -1.53 3.12 -7.35
N THR A 437 -0.40 2.59 -6.84
CA THR A 437 0.46 3.32 -5.91
C THR A 437 1.08 4.58 -6.54
N GLN A 438 1.19 4.64 -7.88
CA GLN A 438 1.59 5.85 -8.61
C GLN A 438 0.45 6.87 -8.77
N ILE A 439 -0.81 6.49 -8.49
CA ILE A 439 -2.01 7.26 -8.84
C ILE A 439 -2.67 7.86 -7.60
N TYR A 440 -3.04 7.02 -6.62
CA TYR A 440 -3.80 7.48 -5.46
C TYR A 440 -2.93 8.26 -4.45
N GLU A 441 -3.58 8.95 -3.51
CA GLU A 441 -2.97 9.89 -2.55
C GLU A 441 -2.08 10.97 -3.22
N GLY A 442 -2.51 11.40 -4.40
CA GLY A 442 -1.80 12.32 -5.29
C GLY A 442 -0.88 11.58 -6.27
N THR A 443 -1.13 11.79 -7.57
CA THR A 443 -0.32 11.15 -8.63
C THR A 443 1.17 11.49 -8.47
N ASN A 444 2.06 10.67 -9.00
CA ASN A 444 3.50 10.94 -8.95
C ASN A 444 3.87 12.26 -9.64
N GLN A 445 3.05 12.74 -10.62
CA GLN A 445 3.19 14.07 -11.20
C GLN A 445 2.89 15.16 -10.17
N VAL A 446 1.83 14.99 -9.35
CA VAL A 446 1.52 15.91 -8.25
C VAL A 446 2.63 15.88 -7.20
N GLN A 447 3.16 14.69 -6.85
CA GLN A 447 4.30 14.60 -5.92
C GLN A 447 5.52 15.38 -6.44
N LYS A 448 5.84 15.26 -7.73
CA LYS A 448 6.94 16.02 -8.35
C LYS A 448 6.72 17.54 -8.29
N VAL A 449 5.48 18.02 -8.44
CA VAL A 449 5.13 19.43 -8.24
C VAL A 449 5.35 19.86 -6.79
N VAL A 450 4.92 19.03 -5.82
CA VAL A 450 5.12 19.28 -4.39
C VAL A 450 6.62 19.34 -4.07
N ILE A 451 7.40 18.35 -4.49
CA ILE A 451 8.84 18.26 -4.28
C ILE A 451 9.53 19.53 -4.81
N ALA A 452 9.27 19.91 -6.07
CA ALA A 452 9.89 21.07 -6.68
C ALA A 452 9.51 22.37 -5.94
N ARG A 453 8.24 22.49 -5.52
CA ARG A 453 7.76 23.63 -4.75
C ARG A 453 8.51 23.77 -3.41
N GLU A 454 8.65 22.67 -2.68
CA GLU A 454 9.32 22.70 -1.37
C GLU A 454 10.82 23.02 -1.52
N ILE A 455 11.51 22.45 -2.51
CA ILE A 455 12.92 22.80 -2.79
C ILE A 455 13.07 24.29 -3.11
N LEU A 456 12.17 24.85 -3.94
CA LEU A 456 12.24 26.26 -4.35
C LEU A 456 11.86 27.25 -3.26
N LYS A 457 11.20 26.83 -2.16
CA LYS A 457 10.97 27.68 -0.98
C LYS A 457 12.23 27.97 -0.19
N HIS A 458 13.22 27.08 -0.28
CA HIS A 458 14.45 27.13 0.52
C HIS A 458 15.69 27.52 -0.31
N ALA A 459 15.51 27.81 -1.62
CA ALA A 459 16.54 28.31 -2.52
C ALA A 459 16.50 29.84 -2.60
#